data_44f284d1c3b7794cfdf37f8274c7a040
#
_entry.id   44f284d1c3b7794cfdf37f8274c7a040
#
_cell.length_a   1.000
_cell.length_b   1.000
_cell.length_c   1.000
_cell.angle_alpha   90.00
_cell.angle_beta   90.00
_cell.angle_gamma   90.00
#
_symmetry.space_group_name_H-M   'P 1'
#
loop_
_entity.id
_entity.type
_entity.pdbx_description
1 polymer ?
#
loop_
_entity_poly.entity_id
_entity_poly.type
_entity_poly.pdbx_seq_one_letter_code
_entity_poly.pdbx_strand_id
1 'polypeptide(L)'
;MLITKRTKRKKKKDKVYIHRMTTLLDVHTHTVASGHAYSTIQEMARAAADKHLQILGITEHGPHIPGTCDPIYFRNLHCVPRELYGIRLMLGAELNILNTQGDIDLDEAHWRLLDIRIAGIHS
;
A
#
# COMPACT_ATOMS: atom_id res chain seq x y z
N MET A 1 -62.26 -19.91 -38.19
CA MET A 1 -61.80 -19.92 -36.83
C MET A 1 -60.27 -19.96 -36.81
N LEU A 2 -59.64 -18.77 -36.70
CA LEU A 2 -58.19 -18.61 -36.78
C LEU A 2 -57.60 -18.65 -35.32
N ILE A 3 -56.83 -19.68 -35.05
CA ILE A 3 -56.14 -19.82 -33.74
C ILE A 3 -54.76 -19.20 -33.90
N THR A 4 -54.56 -18.00 -33.37
CA THR A 4 -53.25 -17.35 -33.26
C THR A 4 -52.48 -17.91 -32.06
N LYS A 5 -51.45 -18.72 -32.33
CA LYS A 5 -50.49 -19.13 -31.30
C LYS A 5 -49.58 -17.96 -30.89
N ARG A 6 -49.78 -17.45 -29.69
CA ARG A 6 -48.88 -16.45 -29.05
C ARG A 6 -47.58 -17.10 -28.59
N THR A 7 -46.51 -16.93 -29.34
CA THR A 7 -45.18 -17.36 -28.96
C THR A 7 -44.67 -16.45 -27.83
N LYS A 8 -44.49 -16.99 -26.64
CA LYS A 8 -43.84 -16.28 -25.52
C LYS A 8 -42.36 -16.10 -25.85
N ARG A 9 -41.96 -14.88 -26.16
CA ARG A 9 -40.56 -14.46 -26.26
C ARG A 9 -39.93 -14.59 -24.87
N LYS A 10 -39.04 -15.58 -24.67
CA LYS A 10 -38.15 -15.66 -23.47
C LYS A 10 -37.24 -14.45 -23.51
N LYS A 11 -37.38 -13.52 -22.59
CA LYS A 11 -36.41 -12.46 -22.35
C LYS A 11 -35.11 -13.13 -21.91
N LYS A 12 -34.05 -13.06 -22.73
CA LYS A 12 -32.69 -13.34 -22.36
C LYS A 12 -32.35 -12.37 -21.21
N LYS A 13 -32.11 -12.88 -20.01
CA LYS A 13 -31.53 -12.09 -18.92
C LYS A 13 -30.11 -11.76 -19.35
N ASP A 14 -29.84 -10.49 -19.65
CA ASP A 14 -28.49 -10.01 -19.85
C ASP A 14 -27.70 -10.30 -18.58
N LYS A 15 -26.72 -11.22 -18.68
CA LYS A 15 -25.76 -11.48 -17.61
C LYS A 15 -24.87 -10.25 -17.52
N VAL A 16 -25.11 -9.38 -16.54
CA VAL A 16 -24.17 -8.32 -16.18
C VAL A 16 -22.93 -9.02 -15.61
N TYR A 17 -21.84 -9.01 -16.37
CA TYR A 17 -20.54 -9.46 -15.88
C TYR A 17 -19.96 -8.34 -15.03
N ILE A 18 -20.10 -8.46 -13.72
CA ILE A 18 -19.39 -7.60 -12.78
C ILE A 18 -17.94 -8.13 -12.74
N HIS A 19 -17.04 -7.44 -13.41
CA HIS A 19 -15.61 -7.67 -13.23
C HIS A 19 -15.24 -7.25 -11.80
N ARG A 20 -15.07 -8.23 -10.92
CA ARG A 20 -14.62 -8.01 -9.56
C ARG A 20 -13.12 -7.71 -9.62
N MET A 21 -12.75 -6.44 -9.44
CA MET A 21 -11.35 -6.06 -9.26
C MET A 21 -10.85 -6.62 -7.93
N THR A 22 -9.66 -7.21 -7.95
CA THR A 22 -8.99 -7.71 -6.75
C THR A 22 -7.72 -6.92 -6.54
N THR A 23 -7.57 -6.27 -5.38
CA THR A 23 -6.33 -5.63 -4.97
C THR A 23 -5.36 -6.69 -4.46
N LEU A 24 -4.18 -6.78 -5.05
CA LEU A 24 -3.16 -7.76 -4.67
C LEU A 24 -2.06 -7.16 -3.80
N LEU A 25 -1.85 -5.86 -3.87
CA LEU A 25 -0.82 -5.16 -3.11
C LEU A 25 -1.29 -3.76 -2.72
N ASP A 26 -0.72 -3.28 -1.60
CA ASP A 26 -0.74 -1.89 -1.20
C ASP A 26 0.69 -1.55 -0.74
N VAL A 27 1.33 -0.59 -1.41
CA VAL A 27 2.75 -0.26 -1.18
C VAL A 27 2.96 1.17 -0.69
N HIS A 28 1.89 1.82 -0.26
CA HIS A 28 1.97 3.16 0.32
C HIS A 28 1.11 3.20 1.59
N THR A 29 1.71 2.80 2.71
CA THR A 29 1.05 2.81 4.02
C THR A 29 1.99 3.27 5.12
N HIS A 30 1.41 3.75 6.22
CA HIS A 30 2.10 4.29 7.38
C HIS A 30 1.70 3.57 8.65
N THR A 31 2.60 3.59 9.64
CA THR A 31 2.35 3.09 10.98
C THR A 31 2.45 4.22 12.01
N VAL A 32 2.34 3.87 13.29
CA VAL A 32 2.54 4.81 14.41
C VAL A 32 3.89 5.55 14.33
N ALA A 33 4.88 5.00 13.63
CA ALA A 33 6.20 5.62 13.47
C ALA A 33 6.16 6.92 12.67
N SER A 34 5.22 7.07 11.73
CA SER A 34 5.01 8.33 10.98
C SER A 34 4.30 9.43 11.76
N GLY A 35 3.90 9.18 13.01
CA GLY A 35 3.31 10.18 13.90
C GLY A 35 1.85 10.55 13.63
N HIS A 36 1.26 10.15 12.50
CA HIS A 36 -0.12 10.46 12.11
C HIS A 36 -0.95 9.23 11.72
N ALA A 37 -0.41 8.03 11.91
CA ALA A 37 -1.09 6.74 11.78
C ALA A 37 -1.08 6.02 13.14
N TYR A 38 -1.93 5.01 13.31
CA TYR A 38 -2.22 4.49 14.65
C TYR A 38 -2.02 2.98 14.78
N SER A 39 -1.61 2.28 13.73
CA SER A 39 -1.34 0.85 13.75
C SER A 39 0.16 0.56 13.73
N THR A 40 0.53 -0.58 14.30
CA THR A 40 1.89 -1.15 14.22
C THR A 40 2.09 -1.92 12.91
N ILE A 41 3.34 -2.27 12.58
CA ILE A 41 3.65 -3.14 11.42
C ILE A 41 2.89 -4.46 11.49
N GLN A 42 2.80 -5.08 12.68
CA GLN A 42 2.11 -6.35 12.87
C GLN A 42 0.60 -6.24 12.63
N GLU A 43 -0.03 -5.19 13.13
CA GLU A 43 -1.46 -4.92 12.90
C GLU A 43 -1.76 -4.66 11.43
N MET A 44 -0.92 -3.88 10.76
CA MET A 44 -1.02 -3.61 9.32
C MET A 44 -0.87 -4.90 8.50
N ALA A 45 0.13 -5.74 8.81
CA ALA A 45 0.35 -7.01 8.13
C ALA A 45 -0.83 -7.98 8.34
N ARG A 46 -1.40 -8.04 9.55
CA ARG A 46 -2.59 -8.86 9.83
C ARG A 46 -3.80 -8.37 9.05
N ALA A 47 -4.06 -7.07 9.04
CA ALA A 47 -5.17 -6.49 8.29
C ALA A 47 -5.04 -6.73 6.78
N ALA A 48 -3.81 -6.67 6.26
CA ALA A 48 -3.52 -6.97 4.87
C ALA A 48 -3.76 -8.45 4.53
N ALA A 49 -3.39 -9.38 5.45
CA ALA A 49 -3.70 -10.81 5.32
C ALA A 49 -5.20 -11.07 5.27
N ASP A 50 -5.96 -10.46 6.17
CA ASP A 50 -7.42 -10.59 6.24
C ASP A 50 -8.10 -10.06 4.96
N LYS A 51 -7.47 -9.11 4.29
CA LYS A 51 -7.91 -8.55 2.98
C LYS A 51 -7.36 -9.33 1.78
N HIS A 52 -6.60 -10.40 1.99
CA HIS A 52 -5.99 -11.24 0.95
C HIS A 52 -4.99 -10.49 0.05
N LEU A 53 -4.32 -9.48 0.58
CA LEU A 53 -3.17 -8.89 -0.09
C LEU A 53 -2.01 -9.90 -0.11
N GLN A 54 -1.15 -9.78 -1.11
CA GLN A 54 0.07 -10.59 -1.24
C GLN A 54 1.31 -9.81 -0.78
N ILE A 55 1.28 -8.49 -0.99
CA ILE A 55 2.38 -7.57 -0.66
C ILE A 55 1.81 -6.36 0.07
N LEU A 56 2.48 -5.98 1.16
CA LEU A 56 2.24 -4.74 1.89
C LEU A 56 3.54 -3.93 1.95
N GLY A 57 3.50 -2.69 1.49
CA GLY A 57 4.59 -1.72 1.65
C GLY A 57 4.32 -0.84 2.86
N ILE A 58 5.27 -0.79 3.79
CA ILE A 58 5.30 0.18 4.89
C ILE A 58 6.29 1.26 4.48
N THR A 59 5.80 2.45 4.20
CA THR A 59 6.57 3.58 3.66
C THR A 59 6.40 4.79 4.56
N GLU A 60 7.12 4.79 5.68
CA GLU A 60 7.03 5.87 6.67
C GLU A 60 7.54 7.19 6.12
N HIS A 61 7.00 8.29 6.61
CA HIS A 61 7.50 9.62 6.25
C HIS A 61 8.97 9.81 6.60
N GLY A 62 9.71 10.44 5.70
CA GLY A 62 11.09 10.85 5.92
C GLY A 62 11.24 11.91 7.00
N PRO A 63 12.47 12.17 7.47
CA PRO A 63 12.73 12.92 8.69
C PRO A 63 12.47 14.44 8.58
N HIS A 64 12.21 14.98 7.41
CA HIS A 64 11.98 16.43 7.24
C HIS A 64 10.65 16.91 7.85
N ILE A 65 9.67 16.03 7.96
CA ILE A 65 8.39 16.36 8.62
C ILE A 65 8.54 16.18 10.13
N PRO A 66 8.25 17.20 10.95
CA PRO A 66 8.35 17.09 12.40
C PRO A 66 7.46 15.98 12.97
N GLY A 67 8.01 15.21 13.92
CA GLY A 67 7.28 14.13 14.61
C GLY A 67 7.22 12.81 13.83
N THR A 68 7.96 12.70 12.74
CA THR A 68 8.10 11.47 11.95
C THR A 68 9.34 10.66 12.32
N CYS A 69 9.73 9.73 11.43
CA CYS A 69 10.84 8.83 11.68
C CYS A 69 12.20 9.52 11.61
N ASP A 70 13.03 9.31 12.63
CA ASP A 70 14.46 9.61 12.59
C ASP A 70 15.18 8.66 11.61
N PRO A 71 16.31 9.06 10.97
CA PRO A 71 17.10 8.19 10.08
C PRO A 71 17.49 6.83 10.69
N ILE A 72 17.68 6.73 12.01
CA ILE A 72 17.98 5.47 12.68
C ILE A 72 16.84 4.44 12.55
N TYR A 73 15.59 4.89 12.45
CA TYR A 73 14.45 4.01 12.22
C TYR A 73 14.63 3.24 10.91
N PHE A 74 14.96 3.93 9.83
CA PHE A 74 15.16 3.33 8.51
C PHE A 74 16.33 2.35 8.49
N ARG A 75 17.42 2.68 9.19
CA ARG A 75 18.55 1.78 9.36
C ARG A 75 18.14 0.48 10.05
N ASN A 76 17.31 0.54 11.07
CA ASN A 76 16.91 -0.62 11.87
C ASN A 76 15.82 -1.48 11.21
N LEU A 77 15.25 -1.09 10.10
CA LEU A 77 14.25 -1.89 9.36
C LEU A 77 14.80 -3.26 8.92
N HIS A 78 16.13 -3.44 8.86
CA HIS A 78 16.73 -4.74 8.55
C HIS A 78 16.40 -5.82 9.60
N CYS A 79 16.06 -5.42 10.85
CA CYS A 79 15.66 -6.35 11.91
C CYS A 79 14.22 -6.85 11.77
N VAL A 80 13.40 -6.21 10.94
CA VAL A 80 12.00 -6.57 10.77
C VAL A 80 11.88 -7.71 9.75
N PRO A 81 11.15 -8.79 10.07
CA PRO A 81 10.89 -9.86 9.10
C PRO A 81 10.25 -9.34 7.82
N ARG A 82 10.66 -9.88 6.66
CA ARG A 82 10.08 -9.54 5.35
C ARG A 82 8.86 -10.39 5.00
N GLU A 83 8.40 -11.22 5.94
CA GLU A 83 7.17 -11.99 5.83
C GLU A 83 6.49 -12.06 7.20
N LEU A 84 5.22 -11.67 7.26
CA LEU A 84 4.35 -11.81 8.42
C LEU A 84 2.96 -12.26 7.95
N TYR A 85 2.37 -13.23 8.66
CA TYR A 85 1.02 -13.74 8.37
C TYR A 85 0.81 -14.19 6.92
N GLY A 86 1.88 -14.69 6.27
CA GLY A 86 1.83 -15.13 4.86
C GLY A 86 1.87 -13.98 3.84
N ILE A 87 2.12 -12.74 4.29
CA ILE A 87 2.25 -11.56 3.43
C ILE A 87 3.71 -11.17 3.32
N ARG A 88 4.14 -10.82 2.11
CA ARG A 88 5.44 -10.19 1.90
C ARG A 88 5.39 -8.71 2.30
N LEU A 89 6.32 -8.31 3.17
CA LEU A 89 6.53 -6.92 3.54
C LEU A 89 7.62 -6.29 2.68
N MET A 90 7.36 -5.07 2.20
CA MET A 90 8.34 -4.17 1.63
C MET A 90 8.49 -2.97 2.57
N LEU A 91 9.66 -2.82 3.17
CA LEU A 91 9.91 -1.79 4.17
C LEU A 91 10.70 -0.64 3.54
N GLY A 92 10.18 0.57 3.69
CA GLY A 92 10.69 1.71 2.97
C GLY A 92 10.34 3.06 3.56
N ALA A 93 10.42 4.08 2.71
CA ALA A 93 10.13 5.46 3.08
C ALA A 93 9.33 6.19 2.01
N GLU A 94 8.49 7.10 2.46
CA GLU A 94 7.97 8.21 1.69
C GLU A 94 8.83 9.44 1.97
N LEU A 95 9.75 9.70 1.03
CA LEU A 95 10.77 10.74 1.14
C LEU A 95 10.22 12.10 0.74
N ASN A 96 10.71 13.16 1.36
CA ASN A 96 10.36 14.53 0.99
C ASN A 96 11.31 15.04 -0.10
N ILE A 97 10.75 15.56 -1.20
CA ILE A 97 11.51 16.30 -2.21
C ILE A 97 11.73 17.70 -1.67
N LEU A 98 12.99 18.06 -1.43
CA LEU A 98 13.36 19.27 -0.71
C LEU A 98 13.49 20.51 -1.62
N ASN A 99 13.77 20.30 -2.90
CA ASN A 99 14.02 21.39 -3.85
C ASN A 99 13.80 20.95 -5.30
N THR A 100 13.99 21.89 -6.22
CA THR A 100 13.84 21.69 -7.67
C THR A 100 14.95 20.83 -8.29
N GLN A 101 16.03 20.58 -7.57
CA GLN A 101 17.13 19.68 -7.98
C GLN A 101 16.81 18.23 -7.69
N GLY A 102 15.75 17.97 -6.88
CA GLY A 102 15.33 16.64 -6.53
C GLY A 102 16.07 16.07 -5.33
N ASP A 103 16.68 16.91 -4.50
CA ASP A 103 17.25 16.47 -3.22
C ASP A 103 16.16 15.92 -2.32
N ILE A 104 16.49 14.89 -1.54
CA ILE A 104 15.58 14.19 -0.64
C ILE A 104 16.10 14.22 0.80
N ASP A 105 15.22 14.02 1.75
CA ASP A 105 15.49 14.18 3.18
C ASP A 105 16.12 12.95 3.87
N LEU A 106 16.53 11.94 3.15
CA LEU A 106 17.25 10.78 3.65
C LEU A 106 18.52 10.56 2.81
N ASP A 107 19.65 10.40 3.46
CA ASP A 107 20.92 10.19 2.77
C ASP A 107 21.06 8.81 2.14
N GLU A 108 22.03 8.66 1.24
CA GLU A 108 22.24 7.46 0.47
C GLU A 108 22.57 6.24 1.35
N ALA A 109 23.27 6.41 2.45
CA ALA A 109 23.64 5.33 3.35
C ALA A 109 22.38 4.68 4.00
N HIS A 110 21.31 5.45 4.19
CA HIS A 110 20.06 4.98 4.74
C HIS A 110 19.09 4.48 3.67
N TRP A 111 18.84 5.26 2.60
CA TRP A 111 17.84 4.87 1.62
C TRP A 111 18.23 3.64 0.78
N ARG A 112 19.51 3.32 0.65
CA ARG A 112 19.98 2.07 0.01
C ARG A 112 19.56 0.81 0.75
N LEU A 113 19.24 0.90 2.03
CA LEU A 113 18.80 -0.23 2.86
C LEU A 113 17.31 -0.55 2.71
N LEU A 114 16.57 0.30 2.02
CA LEU A 114 15.11 0.19 1.89
C LEU A 114 14.71 -0.69 0.70
N ASP A 115 13.66 -1.48 0.91
CA ASP A 115 13.08 -2.32 -0.15
C ASP A 115 12.31 -1.49 -1.18
N ILE A 116 11.69 -0.38 -0.74
CA ILE A 116 10.88 0.51 -1.58
C ILE A 116 11.09 1.97 -1.16
N ARG A 117 11.04 2.85 -2.13
CA ARG A 117 11.14 4.30 -1.94
C ARG A 117 10.09 5.00 -2.77
N ILE A 118 9.33 5.85 -2.11
CA ILE A 118 8.38 6.78 -2.72
C ILE A 118 8.90 8.18 -2.42
N ALA A 119 8.67 9.13 -3.28
CA ALA A 119 9.02 10.52 -3.00
C ALA A 119 7.85 11.43 -3.39
N GLY A 120 7.59 12.41 -2.54
CA GLY A 120 6.53 13.38 -2.70
C GLY A 120 6.92 14.77 -2.25
N ILE A 121 6.08 15.75 -2.58
CA ILE A 121 6.18 17.11 -2.07
C ILE A 121 5.16 17.23 -0.95
N HIS A 122 5.66 17.48 0.26
CA HIS A 122 4.83 17.75 1.43
C HIS A 122 4.95 19.22 1.80
N SER A 123 3.85 19.89 2.05
CA SER A 123 3.76 21.30 2.42
C SER A 123 3.27 21.47 3.85
#